data_db8f2c55cb64332388f97690f855a613
#
_entry.id   db8f2c55cb64332388f97690f855a613
#
_cell.length_a   1.000
_cell.length_b   1.000
_cell.length_c   1.000
_cell.angle_alpha   90.00
_cell.angle_beta   90.00
_cell.angle_gamma   90.00
#
_symmetry.space_group_name_H-M   'P 1'
#
loop_
_entity.id
_entity.type
_entity.pdbx_description
1 polymer ?
#
loop_
_entity_poly.entity_id
_entity_poly.type
_entity_poly.pdbx_seq_one_letter_code
_entity_poly.pdbx_strand_id
1 'polypeptide(L)'
;MIHYYAIYDRKAKAFGELLSLASGEKEAARRWFRDIVLNEDPKNYLAKYPEDFDLYYIGFFDKTQGEFISELADAETGITSDIREFVMNAAVFFADKQEEE
;
A
#
# COMPACT_ATOMS: atom_id res chain seq x y z
N MET A 1 1.79 14.67 10.47
CA MET A 1 0.85 13.84 9.70
C MET A 1 1.21 12.38 9.85
N ILE A 2 0.19 11.51 9.84
CA ILE A 2 0.40 10.07 9.82
C ILE A 2 -0.05 9.57 8.47
N HIS A 3 0.81 8.87 7.75
CA HIS A 3 0.52 8.33 6.43
C HIS A 3 0.07 6.88 6.54
N TYR A 4 -0.91 6.50 5.72
CA TYR A 4 -1.49 5.17 5.76
C TYR A 4 -1.30 4.46 4.43
N TYR A 5 -0.90 3.19 4.54
CA TYR A 5 -0.78 2.27 3.42
C TYR A 5 -1.62 1.04 3.73
N ALA A 6 -2.11 0.38 2.70
CA ALA A 6 -2.92 -0.83 2.88
C ALA A 6 -2.64 -1.82 1.76
N ILE A 7 -2.88 -3.09 2.06
CA ILE A 7 -2.77 -4.16 1.07
C ILE A 7 -4.14 -4.38 0.46
N TYR A 8 -4.22 -4.32 -0.87
CA TYR A 8 -5.43 -4.57 -1.62
C TYR A 8 -5.44 -5.98 -2.18
N ASP A 9 -6.50 -6.74 -1.92
CA ASP A 9 -6.71 -8.07 -2.46
C ASP A 9 -7.60 -7.96 -3.70
N ARG A 10 -7.04 -8.22 -4.88
CA ARG A 10 -7.75 -8.14 -6.16
C ARG A 10 -8.87 -9.15 -6.28
N LYS A 11 -8.72 -10.34 -5.68
CA LYS A 11 -9.72 -11.39 -5.71
C LYS A 11 -10.92 -11.04 -4.85
N ALA A 12 -10.67 -10.60 -3.62
CA ALA A 12 -11.73 -10.20 -2.69
C ALA A 12 -12.27 -8.81 -3.02
N LYS A 13 -11.53 -8.02 -3.81
CA LYS A 13 -11.85 -6.62 -4.13
C LYS A 13 -12.00 -5.79 -2.87
N ALA A 14 -11.06 -5.97 -1.94
CA ALA A 14 -11.10 -5.32 -0.64
C ALA A 14 -9.70 -5.03 -0.13
N PHE A 15 -9.59 -3.98 0.67
CA PHE A 15 -8.37 -3.65 1.39
C PHE A 15 -8.33 -4.43 2.70
N GLY A 16 -7.13 -4.90 3.06
CA GLY A 16 -6.89 -5.63 4.30
C GLY A 16 -5.93 -4.89 5.20
N GLU A 17 -4.79 -5.52 5.52
CA GLU A 17 -3.80 -4.98 6.43
C GLU A 17 -3.48 -3.51 6.20
N LEU A 18 -3.46 -2.73 7.29
CA LEU A 18 -3.22 -1.29 7.27
C LEU A 18 -1.94 -0.97 8.03
N LEU A 19 -1.10 -0.14 7.41
CA LEU A 19 0.13 0.36 8.02
C LEU A 19 0.04 1.86 8.21
N SER A 20 0.42 2.35 9.40
CA SER A 20 0.56 3.78 9.66
C SER A 20 2.03 4.13 9.83
N LEU A 21 2.47 5.22 9.18
CA LEU A 21 3.83 5.71 9.24
C LEU A 21 3.85 7.21 9.52
N ALA A 22 4.71 7.64 10.45
CA ALA A 22 4.88 9.06 10.75
C ALA A 22 5.55 9.81 9.58
N SER A 23 6.36 9.11 8.79
CA SER A 23 7.01 9.69 7.62
C SER A 23 6.31 9.21 6.34
N GLY A 24 6.32 10.07 5.32
CA GLY A 24 5.72 9.72 4.04
C GLY A 24 6.62 8.90 3.12
N GLU A 25 7.68 8.29 3.65
CA GLU A 25 8.63 7.53 2.86
C GLU A 25 8.05 6.20 2.39
N LYS A 26 7.86 6.07 1.09
CA LYS A 26 7.34 4.85 0.48
C LYS A 26 8.24 3.64 0.70
N GLU A 27 9.54 3.86 0.88
CA GLU A 27 10.49 2.77 1.09
C GLU A 27 10.19 1.98 2.37
N ALA A 28 9.79 2.66 3.44
CA ALA A 28 9.41 1.99 4.68
C ALA A 28 8.17 1.11 4.47
N ALA A 29 7.21 1.61 3.70
CA ALA A 29 5.99 0.85 3.38
C ALA A 29 6.31 -0.36 2.48
N ARG A 30 7.19 -0.19 1.50
CA ARG A 30 7.62 -1.30 0.64
C ARG A 30 8.32 -2.38 1.42
N ARG A 31 9.14 -2.02 2.39
CA ARG A 31 9.85 -2.95 3.26
C ARG A 31 8.86 -3.74 4.13
N TRP A 32 7.90 -3.04 4.70
CA TRP A 32 6.83 -3.68 5.48
C TRP A 32 6.05 -4.69 4.62
N PHE A 33 5.68 -4.29 3.40
CA PHE A 33 4.97 -5.16 2.46
C PHE A 33 5.82 -6.37 2.08
N ARG A 34 7.11 -6.15 1.80
CA ARG A 34 8.05 -7.22 1.48
C ARG A 34 8.14 -8.24 2.61
N ASP A 35 8.24 -7.78 3.85
CA ASP A 35 8.36 -8.68 5.00
C ASP A 35 7.10 -9.55 5.15
N ILE A 36 5.94 -8.99 4.88
CA ILE A 36 4.68 -9.75 4.91
C ILE A 36 4.64 -10.77 3.76
N VAL A 37 4.98 -10.34 2.55
CA VAL A 37 4.92 -11.19 1.36
C VAL A 37 5.88 -12.36 1.46
N LEU A 38 7.07 -12.12 1.98
CA LEU A 38 8.13 -13.14 2.07
C LEU A 38 8.10 -13.93 3.37
N ASN A 39 7.11 -13.74 4.21
CA ASN A 39 6.96 -14.51 5.44
C ASN A 39 6.73 -15.99 5.12
N GLU A 40 7.50 -16.87 5.74
CA GLU A 40 7.47 -18.31 5.50
C GLU A 40 6.37 -19.01 6.31
N ASP A 41 5.12 -18.67 6.04
CA ASP A 41 3.96 -19.31 6.65
C ASP A 41 3.19 -20.02 5.53
N PRO A 42 2.85 -21.33 5.70
CA PRO A 42 2.06 -22.06 4.69
C PRO A 42 0.71 -21.40 4.38
N LYS A 43 0.20 -20.58 5.31
CA LYS A 43 -1.07 -19.86 5.13
C LYS A 43 -0.89 -18.49 4.52
N ASN A 44 0.33 -18.15 4.11
CA ASN A 44 0.61 -16.83 3.52
C ASN A 44 0.15 -16.77 2.07
N TYR A 45 -1.07 -16.31 1.85
CA TYR A 45 -1.66 -16.18 0.51
C TYR A 45 -0.94 -15.13 -0.34
N LEU A 46 -0.28 -14.15 0.28
CA LEU A 46 0.49 -13.15 -0.46
C LEU A 46 1.70 -13.77 -1.15
N ALA A 47 2.33 -14.76 -0.53
CA ALA A 47 3.43 -15.50 -1.14
C ALA A 47 2.93 -16.51 -2.18
N LYS A 48 1.76 -17.08 -1.95
CA LYS A 48 1.19 -18.11 -2.81
C LYS A 48 0.57 -17.52 -4.08
N TYR A 49 -0.08 -16.36 -3.97
CA TYR A 49 -0.75 -15.68 -5.08
C TYR A 49 -0.31 -14.21 -5.15
N PRO A 50 0.98 -13.93 -5.37
CA PRO A 50 1.48 -12.56 -5.26
C PRO A 50 0.86 -11.60 -6.28
N GLU A 51 0.42 -12.06 -7.44
CA GLU A 51 -0.21 -11.21 -8.45
C GLU A 51 -1.53 -10.62 -7.97
N ASP A 52 -2.15 -11.21 -6.95
CA ASP A 52 -3.46 -10.76 -6.46
C ASP A 52 -3.37 -9.67 -5.39
N PHE A 53 -2.17 -9.32 -4.93
CA PHE A 53 -1.99 -8.39 -3.81
C PHE A 53 -1.16 -7.18 -4.19
N ASP A 54 -1.72 -6.00 -3.91
CA ASP A 54 -1.09 -4.71 -4.20
C ASP A 54 -0.90 -3.91 -2.92
N LEU A 55 0.18 -3.12 -2.89
CA LEU A 55 0.37 -2.11 -1.86
C LEU A 55 -0.14 -0.77 -2.38
N TYR A 56 -1.01 -0.11 -1.61
CA TYR A 56 -1.56 1.20 -1.92
C TYR A 56 -1.23 2.21 -0.83
N TYR A 57 -0.98 3.45 -1.24
CA TYR A 57 -1.05 4.59 -0.36
C TYR A 57 -2.51 5.03 -0.26
N ILE A 58 -3.02 5.17 0.96
CA ILE A 58 -4.45 5.44 1.16
C ILE A 58 -4.72 6.91 1.47
N GLY A 59 -3.79 7.58 2.12
CA GLY A 59 -3.96 8.95 2.54
C GLY A 59 -3.24 9.23 3.84
N PHE A 60 -3.58 10.31 4.49
CA PHE A 60 -2.93 10.68 5.74
C PHE A 60 -3.94 11.22 6.76
N PHE A 61 -3.56 11.11 8.03
CA PHE A 61 -4.34 11.67 9.12
C PHE A 61 -3.71 12.99 9.57
N ASP A 62 -4.49 14.07 9.53
CA ASP A 62 -4.08 15.37 10.01
C ASP A 62 -4.46 15.47 11.50
N LYS A 63 -3.47 15.41 12.36
CA LYS A 63 -3.68 15.46 13.82
C LYS A 63 -4.24 16.80 14.29
N THR A 64 -3.92 17.87 13.60
CA THR A 64 -4.36 19.21 13.96
C THR A 64 -5.84 19.39 13.73
N GLN A 65 -6.33 18.88 12.59
CA GLN A 65 -7.73 18.98 12.22
C GLN A 65 -8.57 17.80 12.69
N GLY A 66 -7.91 16.67 13.02
CA GLY A 66 -8.62 15.44 13.34
C GLY A 66 -9.29 14.81 12.12
N GLU A 67 -8.74 15.00 10.94
CA GLU A 67 -9.31 14.53 9.68
C GLU A 67 -8.42 13.51 8.97
N PHE A 68 -9.06 12.49 8.40
CA PHE A 68 -8.40 11.58 7.48
C PHE A 68 -8.60 12.10 6.06
N ILE A 69 -7.49 12.31 5.35
CA ILE A 69 -7.50 12.94 4.04
C ILE A 69 -7.04 11.94 2.98
N SER A 70 -7.94 11.63 2.03
CA SER A 70 -7.64 10.81 0.86
C SER A 70 -7.86 11.57 -0.45
N GLU A 71 -8.30 12.84 -0.35
CA GLU A 71 -8.49 13.71 -1.50
C GLU A 71 -7.97 15.10 -1.14
N LEU A 72 -7.39 15.79 -2.13
CA LEU A 72 -6.94 17.16 -1.98
C LEU A 72 -7.62 18.05 -2.99
N ALA A 73 -8.04 19.24 -2.55
CA ALA A 73 -8.64 20.25 -3.42
C ALA A 73 -7.56 21.16 -3.99
N ASP A 74 -7.67 21.47 -5.26
CA ASP A 74 -6.83 22.49 -5.89
C ASP A 74 -7.25 23.86 -5.40
N ALA A 75 -6.30 24.67 -4.94
CA ALA A 75 -6.57 25.99 -4.36
C ALA A 75 -7.18 26.97 -5.34
N GLU A 76 -6.90 26.82 -6.64
CA GLU A 76 -7.37 27.73 -7.68
C GLU A 76 -8.70 27.31 -8.29
N THR A 77 -8.89 26.01 -8.53
CA THR A 77 -10.06 25.51 -9.23
C THR A 77 -11.12 24.91 -8.30
N GLY A 78 -10.74 24.55 -7.08
CA GLY A 78 -11.63 23.85 -6.15
C GLY A 78 -11.88 22.41 -6.51
N ILE A 79 -11.27 21.90 -7.57
CA ILE A 79 -11.41 20.50 -8.00
C ILE A 79 -10.63 19.62 -7.04
N THR A 80 -11.30 18.55 -6.54
CA THR A 80 -10.65 17.56 -5.67
C THR A 80 -10.00 16.46 -6.50
N SER A 81 -8.85 15.99 -6.03
CA SER A 81 -8.13 14.88 -6.63
C SER A 81 -7.88 13.82 -5.58
N ASP A 82 -8.09 12.56 -5.96
CA ASP A 82 -7.80 11.39 -5.12
C ASP A 82 -6.28 11.29 -4.97
N ILE A 83 -5.80 11.21 -3.73
CA ILE A 83 -4.37 11.06 -3.46
C ILE A 83 -3.98 9.60 -3.21
N ARG A 84 -4.94 8.68 -3.24
CA ARG A 84 -4.63 7.25 -3.15
C ARG A 84 -3.82 6.85 -4.36
N GLU A 85 -2.81 6.00 -4.13
CA GLU A 85 -1.83 5.68 -5.15
C GLU A 85 -1.43 4.22 -5.08
N PHE A 86 -1.45 3.55 -6.23
CA PHE A 86 -0.85 2.23 -6.37
C PHE A 86 0.66 2.37 -6.19
N VAL A 87 1.24 1.58 -5.29
CA VAL A 87 2.68 1.62 -5.04
C VAL A 87 3.41 0.47 -5.73
N MET A 88 2.94 -0.76 -5.51
CA MET A 88 3.58 -1.93 -6.13
C MET A 88 2.70 -3.17 -6.00
N ASN A 89 3.01 -4.18 -6.80
CA ASN A 89 2.38 -5.50 -6.71
C ASN A 89 3.36 -6.49 -6.07
N ALA A 90 2.84 -7.43 -5.31
CA ALA A 90 3.67 -8.40 -4.58
C ALA A 90 4.52 -9.29 -5.50
N ALA A 91 4.10 -9.50 -6.74
CA ALA A 91 4.84 -10.33 -7.69
C ALA A 91 6.24 -9.80 -7.98
N VAL A 92 6.49 -8.50 -7.75
CA VAL A 92 7.80 -7.88 -7.95
C VAL A 92 8.88 -8.59 -7.12
N PHE A 93 8.54 -9.08 -5.93
CA PHE A 93 9.52 -9.73 -5.05
C PHE A 93 9.94 -11.11 -5.55
N PHE A 94 9.25 -11.65 -6.53
CA PHE A 94 9.54 -12.97 -7.10
C PHE A 94 10.09 -12.92 -8.52
N ALA A 95 10.19 -11.73 -9.11
CA ALA A 95 10.64 -11.55 -10.49
C ALA A 95 12.07 -12.06 -10.71
N ASP A 96 12.96 -11.77 -9.77
CA ASP A 96 14.37 -12.18 -9.86
C ASP A 96 14.55 -13.69 -9.86
N LYS A 97 13.67 -14.41 -9.16
CA LYS A 97 13.72 -15.86 -9.11
C LYS A 97 13.34 -16.50 -10.45
N GLN A 98 12.49 -15.82 -11.20
CA GLN A 98 12.08 -16.29 -12.53
C GLN A 98 13.19 -16.07 -13.57
N GLU A 99 13.99 -15.03 -13.40
CA GLU A 99 15.08 -14.71 -14.31
C GLU A 99 16.29 -15.63 -14.11
N GLU A 100 16.46 -16.20 -12.92
CA GLU A 100 17.57 -17.11 -12.60
C GLU A 100 17.38 -18.52 -13.17
N GLU A 101 16.20 -18.84 -13.61
CA GLU A 101 15.92 -20.13 -14.24
C GLU A 101 16.31 -20.13 -15.73
#